data_1515d525116ef41114eaeac97cc2e295
#
_entry.id   1515d525116ef41114eaeac97cc2e295
#
_cell.length_a   1.000
_cell.length_b   1.000
_cell.length_c   1.000
_cell.angle_alpha   90.00
_cell.angle_beta   90.00
_cell.angle_gamma   90.00
#
_symmetry.space_group_name_H-M   'P 1'
#
loop_
_entity.id
_entity.type
_entity.pdbx_description
1 polymer ?
#
loop_
_entity_poly.entity_id
_entity_poly.type
_entity_poly.pdbx_seq_one_letter_code
_entity_poly.pdbx_strand_id
1 'polypeptide(L)'
;MNIKTITAIAALPFIAACAQSPSSIAPVSMGNAYANVSCQQARADLIAERQTLAALEGKQKGAVAGDAIGVLLIGVPMSSLTGGDVSGHIAASKGRVIALEARLSSCGGA
;
A
#
# COMPACT_ATOMS: atom_id res chain seq x y z
N MET A 1 34.51 0.32 19.15
CA MET A 1 33.25 0.02 18.45
C MET A 1 33.18 -1.46 18.16
N ASN A 2 32.14 -2.15 18.62
CA ASN A 2 32.08 -3.61 18.53
C ASN A 2 31.63 -4.01 17.11
N ILE A 3 32.33 -4.94 16.47
CA ILE A 3 32.03 -5.45 15.11
C ILE A 3 30.57 -5.94 15.02
N LYS A 4 30.01 -6.47 16.11
CA LYS A 4 28.60 -6.89 16.17
C LYS A 4 27.60 -5.76 16.00
N THR A 5 27.94 -4.56 16.41
CA THR A 5 27.08 -3.36 16.28
C THR A 5 27.07 -2.83 14.84
N ILE A 6 28.20 -2.95 14.13
CA ILE A 6 28.31 -2.52 12.73
C ILE A 6 27.49 -3.44 11.80
N THR A 7 27.47 -4.75 12.09
CA THR A 7 26.70 -5.71 11.30
C THR A 7 25.18 -5.48 11.40
N ALA A 8 24.70 -5.08 12.60
CA ALA A 8 23.27 -4.79 12.80
C ALA A 8 22.81 -3.53 12.05
N ILE A 9 23.66 -2.51 11.97
CA ILE A 9 23.35 -1.25 11.26
C ILE A 9 23.35 -1.47 9.74
N ALA A 10 24.21 -2.34 9.21
CA ALA A 10 24.28 -2.65 7.79
C ALA A 10 23.09 -3.47 7.28
N ALA A 11 22.41 -4.24 8.14
CA ALA A 11 21.24 -5.06 7.78
C ALA A 11 19.92 -4.25 7.69
N LEU A 12 19.81 -3.14 8.41
CA LEU A 12 18.61 -2.30 8.47
C LEU A 12 18.15 -1.74 7.10
N PRO A 13 19.04 -1.19 6.25
CA PRO A 13 18.62 -0.66 4.95
C PRO A 13 18.11 -1.73 3.97
N PHE A 14 18.54 -2.98 4.10
CA PHE A 14 18.06 -4.09 3.27
C PHE A 14 16.61 -4.47 3.59
N ILE A 15 16.22 -4.44 4.85
CA ILE A 15 14.84 -4.72 5.28
C ILE A 15 13.88 -3.63 4.77
N ALA A 16 14.32 -2.36 4.81
CA ALA A 16 13.54 -1.23 4.32
C ALA A 16 13.38 -1.20 2.79
N ALA A 17 14.27 -1.88 2.02
CA ALA A 17 14.22 -1.91 0.57
C ALA A 17 13.26 -2.94 0.00
N CYS A 18 12.78 -3.93 0.79
CA CYS A 18 11.82 -4.94 0.37
C CYS A 18 10.40 -4.37 0.30
N ALA A 19 9.59 -4.90 -0.64
CA ALA A 19 8.19 -4.54 -0.76
C ALA A 19 7.43 -4.90 0.53
N GLN A 20 6.56 -3.99 0.98
CA GLN A 20 5.71 -4.21 2.13
C GLN A 20 4.52 -5.10 1.77
N SER A 21 4.12 -5.97 2.70
CA SER A 21 2.87 -6.71 2.59
C SER A 21 1.68 -5.74 2.56
N PRO A 22 0.63 -5.97 1.72
CA PRO A 22 -0.52 -5.08 1.65
C PRO A 22 -1.16 -4.77 2.99
N SER A 23 -1.25 -5.75 3.89
CA SER A 23 -1.84 -5.58 5.22
C SER A 23 -1.04 -4.65 6.14
N SER A 24 0.26 -4.49 5.90
CA SER A 24 1.13 -3.63 6.70
C SER A 24 1.21 -2.19 6.19
N ILE A 25 0.64 -1.90 5.03
CA ILE A 25 0.64 -0.57 4.44
C ILE A 25 -0.45 0.28 5.08
N ALA A 26 -0.04 1.36 5.76
CA ALA A 26 -0.96 2.30 6.37
C ALA A 26 -1.64 3.19 5.32
N PRO A 27 -2.94 3.52 5.48
CA PRO A 27 -3.63 4.43 4.57
C PRO A 27 -3.10 5.87 4.72
N VAL A 28 -3.10 6.60 3.61
CA VAL A 28 -2.89 8.05 3.62
C VAL A 28 -4.19 8.73 4.03
N SER A 29 -4.11 9.73 4.91
CA SER A 29 -5.29 10.52 5.28
C SER A 29 -5.73 11.43 4.12
N MET A 30 -6.99 11.33 3.71
CA MET A 30 -7.58 12.15 2.65
C MET A 30 -8.41 13.33 3.18
N GLY A 31 -8.59 13.45 4.50
CA GLY A 31 -9.36 14.53 5.11
C GLY A 31 -10.77 14.66 4.50
N ASN A 32 -11.12 15.84 4.04
CA ASN A 32 -12.44 16.17 3.48
C ASN A 32 -12.51 16.07 1.95
N ALA A 33 -11.66 15.27 1.31
CA ALA A 33 -11.55 15.20 -0.15
C ALA A 33 -12.89 14.90 -0.85
N TYR A 34 -13.78 14.13 -0.21
CA TYR A 34 -15.07 13.73 -0.78
C TYR A 34 -16.28 14.41 -0.13
N ALA A 35 -16.09 15.48 0.65
CA ALA A 35 -17.16 16.14 1.38
C ALA A 35 -18.27 16.68 0.47
N ASN A 36 -17.93 17.13 -0.74
CA ASN A 36 -18.85 17.74 -1.71
C ASN A 36 -19.33 16.75 -2.80
N VAL A 37 -18.92 15.50 -2.73
CA VAL A 37 -19.36 14.46 -3.68
C VAL A 37 -20.75 13.99 -3.28
N SER A 38 -21.67 13.80 -4.26
CA SER A 38 -23.01 13.30 -4.00
C SER A 38 -22.96 11.88 -3.39
N CYS A 39 -23.98 11.52 -2.62
CA CYS A 39 -24.07 10.19 -2.04
C CYS A 39 -24.10 9.09 -3.09
N GLN A 40 -24.78 9.32 -4.21
CA GLN A 40 -24.83 8.36 -5.30
C GLN A 40 -23.45 8.20 -5.96
N GLN A 41 -22.76 9.30 -6.23
CA GLN A 41 -21.42 9.26 -6.79
C GLN A 41 -20.42 8.61 -5.82
N ALA A 42 -20.51 8.93 -4.55
CA ALA A 42 -19.65 8.34 -3.53
C ALA A 42 -19.80 6.81 -3.44
N ARG A 43 -21.01 6.28 -3.62
CA ARG A 43 -21.22 4.83 -3.68
C ARG A 43 -20.53 4.20 -4.88
N ALA A 44 -20.69 4.81 -6.05
CA ALA A 44 -20.04 4.34 -7.28
C ALA A 44 -18.53 4.39 -7.16
N ASP A 45 -17.99 5.50 -6.64
CA ASP A 45 -16.57 5.69 -6.45
C ASP A 45 -15.99 4.69 -5.44
N LEU A 46 -16.73 4.37 -4.37
CA LEU A 46 -16.29 3.39 -3.38
C LEU A 46 -16.16 1.98 -3.99
N ILE A 47 -17.14 1.58 -4.81
CA ILE A 47 -17.08 0.29 -5.50
C ILE A 47 -15.87 0.23 -6.42
N ALA A 48 -15.64 1.27 -7.22
CA ALA A 48 -14.52 1.35 -8.13
C ALA A 48 -13.18 1.35 -7.38
N GLU A 49 -13.08 2.10 -6.29
CA GLU A 49 -11.84 2.19 -5.51
C GLU A 49 -11.51 0.88 -4.80
N ARG A 50 -12.52 0.15 -4.29
CA ARG A 50 -12.30 -1.17 -3.72
C ARG A 50 -11.79 -2.18 -4.73
N GLN A 51 -12.27 -2.12 -5.97
CA GLN A 51 -11.76 -2.96 -7.07
C GLN A 51 -10.30 -2.60 -7.40
N THR A 52 -10.00 -1.31 -7.47
CA THR A 52 -8.64 -0.81 -7.68
C THR A 52 -7.70 -1.26 -6.56
N LEU A 53 -8.13 -1.13 -5.31
CA LEU A 53 -7.36 -1.57 -4.16
C LEU A 53 -7.08 -3.07 -4.21
N ALA A 54 -8.07 -3.89 -4.54
CA ALA A 54 -7.90 -5.34 -4.66
C ALA A 54 -6.86 -5.71 -5.74
N ALA A 55 -6.90 -5.02 -6.87
CA ALA A 55 -5.93 -5.22 -7.94
C ALA A 55 -4.51 -4.81 -7.52
N LEU A 56 -4.37 -3.67 -6.83
CA LEU A 56 -3.09 -3.21 -6.30
C LEU A 56 -2.53 -4.15 -5.24
N GLU A 57 -3.38 -4.64 -4.34
CA GLU A 57 -2.98 -5.61 -3.32
C GLU A 57 -2.50 -6.93 -3.95
N GLY A 58 -3.16 -7.40 -4.99
CA GLY A 58 -2.72 -8.56 -5.76
C GLY A 58 -1.35 -8.36 -6.38
N LYS A 59 -1.10 -7.20 -6.98
CA LYS A 59 0.20 -6.82 -7.53
C LYS A 59 1.26 -6.74 -6.44
N GLN A 60 0.94 -6.14 -5.29
CA GLN A 60 1.88 -6.01 -4.17
C GLN A 60 2.25 -7.38 -3.57
N LYS A 61 1.31 -8.30 -3.45
CA LYS A 61 1.59 -9.68 -3.02
C LYS A 61 2.57 -10.36 -3.96
N GLY A 62 2.41 -10.18 -5.26
CA GLY A 62 3.36 -10.66 -6.25
C GLY A 62 4.75 -10.04 -6.09
N ALA A 63 4.83 -8.74 -5.81
CA ALA A 63 6.08 -8.03 -5.57
C ALA A 63 6.78 -8.55 -4.30
N VAL A 64 6.04 -8.79 -3.22
CA VAL A 64 6.60 -9.37 -1.98
C VAL A 64 7.21 -10.75 -2.25
N ALA A 65 6.50 -11.62 -2.96
CA ALA A 65 7.01 -12.95 -3.33
C ALA A 65 8.23 -12.86 -4.25
N GLY A 66 8.19 -11.97 -5.25
CA GLY A 66 9.30 -11.72 -6.17
C GLY A 66 10.54 -11.19 -5.46
N ASP A 67 10.37 -10.30 -4.48
CA ASP A 67 11.47 -9.75 -3.70
C ASP A 67 12.14 -10.83 -2.85
N ALA A 68 11.35 -11.72 -2.22
CA ALA A 68 11.90 -12.83 -1.44
C ALA A 68 12.77 -13.76 -2.31
N ILE A 69 12.32 -14.10 -3.52
CA ILE A 69 13.07 -14.91 -4.46
C ILE A 69 14.31 -14.15 -4.97
N GLY A 70 14.16 -12.87 -5.32
CA GLY A 70 15.24 -12.04 -5.81
C GLY A 70 16.37 -11.87 -4.81
N VAL A 71 16.05 -11.65 -3.53
CA VAL A 71 17.05 -11.56 -2.47
C VAL A 71 17.79 -12.88 -2.28
N LEU A 72 17.09 -14.00 -2.39
CA LEU A 72 17.73 -15.31 -2.28
C LEU A 72 18.67 -15.62 -3.45
N LEU A 73 18.31 -15.21 -4.69
CA LEU A 73 19.03 -15.58 -5.90
C LEU A 73 20.11 -14.56 -6.28
N ILE A 74 19.84 -13.28 -6.17
CA ILE A 74 20.72 -12.21 -6.66
C ILE A 74 21.04 -11.13 -5.61
N GLY A 75 20.46 -11.25 -4.39
CA GLY A 75 20.74 -10.35 -3.28
C GLY A 75 20.05 -8.99 -3.34
N VAL A 76 19.12 -8.77 -4.29
CA VAL A 76 18.36 -7.52 -4.44
C VAL A 76 16.87 -7.80 -4.61
N PRO A 77 15.98 -6.91 -4.10
CA PRO A 77 14.54 -7.04 -4.30
C PRO A 77 14.16 -6.83 -5.76
N MET A 78 13.42 -7.77 -6.34
CA MET A 78 13.00 -7.69 -7.74
C MET A 78 12.05 -6.52 -8.01
N SER A 79 11.19 -6.15 -7.07
CA SER A 79 10.27 -5.02 -7.22
C SER A 79 10.98 -3.69 -7.39
N SER A 80 12.16 -3.52 -6.80
CA SER A 80 13.02 -2.33 -6.98
C SER A 80 13.55 -2.21 -8.40
N LEU A 81 13.71 -3.34 -9.10
CA LEU A 81 14.21 -3.38 -10.48
C LEU A 81 13.09 -3.26 -11.52
N THR A 82 11.90 -3.80 -11.21
CA THR A 82 10.79 -3.96 -12.16
C THR A 82 9.64 -2.97 -11.95
N GLY A 83 9.68 -2.15 -10.89
CA GLY A 83 8.58 -1.25 -10.52
C GLY A 83 7.34 -1.97 -10.01
N GLY A 84 7.47 -3.21 -9.52
CA GLY A 84 6.36 -4.02 -9.00
C GLY A 84 5.86 -3.59 -7.61
N ASP A 85 6.63 -2.77 -6.89
CA ASP A 85 6.22 -2.25 -5.59
C ASP A 85 5.25 -1.07 -5.78
N VAL A 86 4.00 -1.28 -5.40
CA VAL A 86 2.93 -0.28 -5.52
C VAL A 86 2.41 0.19 -4.14
N SER A 87 3.25 0.10 -3.11
CA SER A 87 2.88 0.44 -1.73
C SER A 87 2.31 1.85 -1.59
N GLY A 88 2.87 2.85 -2.29
CA GLY A 88 2.36 4.21 -2.30
C GLY A 88 0.96 4.32 -2.89
N HIS A 89 0.67 3.58 -3.94
CA HIS A 89 -0.67 3.53 -4.55
C HIS A 89 -1.68 2.83 -3.64
N ILE A 90 -1.26 1.80 -2.93
CA ILE A 90 -2.11 1.10 -1.95
C ILE A 90 -2.44 2.04 -0.78
N ALA A 91 -1.45 2.75 -0.24
CA ALA A 91 -1.67 3.71 0.83
C ALA A 91 -2.67 4.79 0.43
N ALA A 92 -2.56 5.34 -0.77
CA ALA A 92 -3.50 6.32 -1.32
C ALA A 92 -4.89 5.73 -1.54
N SER A 93 -4.98 4.52 -2.11
CA SER A 93 -6.26 3.84 -2.35
C SER A 93 -7.00 3.51 -1.05
N LYS A 94 -6.29 3.00 -0.05
CA LYS A 94 -6.83 2.77 1.30
C LYS A 94 -7.38 4.07 1.90
N GLY A 95 -6.66 5.18 1.74
CA GLY A 95 -7.10 6.49 2.20
C GLY A 95 -8.39 6.94 1.51
N ARG A 96 -8.51 6.74 0.20
CA ARG A 96 -9.73 7.07 -0.56
C ARG A 96 -10.91 6.21 -0.11
N VAL A 97 -10.72 4.92 0.10
CA VAL A 97 -11.77 4.02 0.61
C VAL A 97 -12.30 4.53 1.95
N ILE A 98 -11.41 4.85 2.88
CA ILE A 98 -11.80 5.37 4.20
C ILE A 98 -12.56 6.69 4.08
N ALA A 99 -12.09 7.62 3.25
CA ALA A 99 -12.74 8.91 3.05
C ALA A 99 -14.11 8.77 2.38
N LEU A 100 -14.26 7.86 1.41
CA LEU A 100 -15.55 7.56 0.78
C LEU A 100 -16.52 6.89 1.76
N GLU A 101 -16.07 5.98 2.59
CA GLU A 101 -16.88 5.37 3.65
C GLU A 101 -17.35 6.43 4.65
N ALA A 102 -16.46 7.36 5.04
CA ALA A 102 -16.81 8.47 5.91
C ALA A 102 -17.86 9.38 5.26
N ARG A 103 -17.74 9.66 3.96
CA ARG A 103 -18.73 10.43 3.21
C ARG A 103 -20.07 9.73 3.20
N LEU A 104 -20.10 8.43 2.97
CA LEU A 104 -21.35 7.64 2.93
C LEU A 104 -22.00 7.54 4.30
N SER A 105 -21.25 7.53 5.40
CA SER A 105 -21.84 7.53 6.74
C SER A 105 -22.64 8.80 7.02
N SER A 106 -22.29 9.92 6.39
CA SER A 106 -23.05 11.17 6.48
C SER A 106 -24.30 11.20 5.59
N CYS A 107 -24.48 10.18 4.72
CA CYS A 107 -25.63 10.06 3.83
C CYS A 107 -26.85 9.39 4.48
N GLY A 108 -26.80 9.06 5.76
CA GLY A 108 -27.94 8.52 6.48
C GLY A 108 -28.32 7.10 6.10
N GLY A 109 -27.42 6.14 6.27
CA GLY A 109 -27.72 4.73 6.07
C GLY A 109 -27.24 4.15 4.76
N ALA A 110 -26.19 4.69 4.27
CA ALA A 110 -25.50 4.14 3.11
C ALA A 110 -24.79 2.83 3.42
#